data_97e88ab0d4617836dc6a80f334a54c60
#
_entry.id   97e88ab0d4617836dc6a80f334a54c60
#
_cell.length_a   1.000
_cell.length_b   1.000
_cell.length_c   1.000
_cell.angle_alpha   90.00
_cell.angle_beta   90.00
_cell.angle_gamma   90.00
#
_symmetry.space_group_name_H-M   'P 1'
#
loop_
_entity.id
_entity.type
_entity.pdbx_description
1 polymer ?
#
loop_
_entity_poly.entity_id
_entity_poly.type
_entity_poly.pdbx_seq_one_letter_code
_entity_poly.pdbx_strand_id
1 'polypeptide(L)'
;CALMEGAIVNGAILAQNSVINTKAVIEHGCILGNNVFVGPGAIVCGDTCIGDNVLVGAGVIIRDGIEITENVTIGMGSVVVRSIVEPGVYLGNPCRKIR
;
A
#
# COMPACT_ATOMS: atom_id res chain seq x y z
N CYS A 1 7.19 10.57 -8.48
CA CYS A 1 6.68 9.20 -8.44
C CYS A 1 7.27 8.38 -9.57
N ALA A 2 7.62 7.14 -9.29
CA ALA A 2 8.06 6.20 -10.31
C ALA A 2 7.00 5.14 -10.51
N LEU A 3 6.54 4.97 -11.74
CA LEU A 3 5.59 3.93 -12.12
C LEU A 3 6.34 2.91 -12.96
N MET A 4 6.42 1.69 -12.48
CA MET A 4 7.10 0.62 -13.20
C MET A 4 6.18 -0.04 -14.22
N GLU A 5 6.75 -0.91 -15.05
CA GLU A 5 6.04 -1.51 -16.16
C GLU A 5 4.78 -2.24 -15.72
N GLY A 6 3.67 -1.96 -16.39
CA GLY A 6 2.39 -2.57 -16.10
C GLY A 6 1.69 -2.08 -14.85
N ALA A 7 2.25 -1.09 -14.14
CA ALA A 7 1.57 -0.49 -12.99
C ALA A 7 0.35 0.28 -13.47
N ILE A 8 -0.74 0.16 -12.72
CA ILE A 8 -2.00 0.82 -13.02
C ILE A 8 -2.33 1.76 -11.85
N VAL A 9 -2.45 3.04 -12.16
CA VAL A 9 -2.87 4.05 -11.17
C VAL A 9 -4.10 4.73 -11.73
N ASN A 10 -5.22 4.52 -11.08
CA ASN A 10 -6.51 4.96 -11.58
C ASN A 10 -7.13 6.00 -10.63
N GLY A 11 -6.91 7.29 -10.92
CA GLY A 11 -7.53 8.37 -10.16
C GLY A 11 -7.04 8.51 -8.73
N ALA A 12 -5.82 8.08 -8.44
CA ALA A 12 -5.21 8.20 -7.11
C ALA A 12 -4.34 9.44 -7.02
N ILE A 13 -4.13 9.92 -5.80
CA ILE A 13 -3.21 11.02 -5.50
C ILE A 13 -1.95 10.44 -4.89
N LEU A 14 -0.82 10.66 -5.53
CA LEU A 14 0.48 10.16 -5.08
C LEU A 14 1.36 11.33 -4.67
N ALA A 15 1.85 11.33 -3.44
CA ALA A 15 2.79 12.35 -2.99
C ALA A 15 4.21 12.02 -3.46
N GLN A 16 5.21 12.75 -2.96
CA GLN A 16 6.59 12.69 -3.47
C GLN A 16 7.29 11.38 -3.13
N ASN A 17 8.19 10.98 -4.03
CA ASN A 17 9.09 9.83 -3.84
C ASN A 17 8.36 8.50 -3.65
N SER A 18 7.16 8.37 -4.18
CA SER A 18 6.46 7.09 -4.16
C SER A 18 6.87 6.24 -5.35
N VAL A 19 6.93 4.93 -5.15
CA VAL A 19 7.25 3.97 -6.20
C VAL A 19 6.13 2.96 -6.30
N ILE A 20 5.52 2.88 -7.48
CA ILE A 20 4.48 1.89 -7.77
C ILE A 20 5.14 0.85 -8.68
N ASN A 21 5.39 -0.32 -8.12
CA ASN A 21 6.21 -1.32 -8.79
C ASN A 21 5.44 -2.09 -9.88
N THR A 22 6.13 -2.99 -10.55
CA THR A 22 5.63 -3.72 -11.72
C THR A 22 4.28 -4.38 -11.44
N LYS A 23 3.30 -4.10 -12.30
CA LYS A 23 1.94 -4.67 -12.24
C LYS A 23 1.17 -4.41 -10.95
N ALA A 24 1.64 -3.49 -10.12
CA ALA A 24 0.86 -3.06 -8.96
C ALA A 24 -0.34 -2.24 -9.43
N VAL A 25 -1.42 -2.28 -8.67
CA VAL A 25 -2.67 -1.60 -9.00
C VAL A 25 -3.06 -0.69 -7.85
N ILE A 26 -3.24 0.59 -8.14
CA ILE A 26 -3.78 1.57 -7.19
C ILE A 26 -5.12 2.04 -7.73
N GLU A 27 -6.18 1.70 -7.04
CA GLU A 27 -7.53 1.99 -7.50
C GLU A 27 -7.96 3.42 -7.20
N HIS A 28 -9.15 3.77 -7.67
CA HIS A 28 -9.68 5.12 -7.62
C HIS A 28 -9.87 5.63 -6.19
N GLY A 29 -9.56 6.90 -5.96
CA GLY A 29 -9.78 7.56 -4.68
C GLY A 29 -8.71 7.32 -3.64
N CYS A 30 -7.65 6.59 -3.96
CA CYS A 30 -6.56 6.37 -3.02
C CYS A 30 -5.70 7.62 -2.85
N ILE A 31 -5.19 7.81 -1.63
CA ILE A 31 -4.25 8.88 -1.32
C ILE A 31 -3.03 8.25 -0.67
N LEU A 32 -1.88 8.38 -1.32
CA LEU A 32 -0.62 7.86 -0.83
C LEU A 32 0.28 9.01 -0.39
N GLY A 33 0.84 8.89 0.81
CA GLY A 33 1.77 9.88 1.34
C GLY A 33 3.14 9.85 0.66
N ASN A 34 4.11 10.48 1.28
CA ASN A 34 5.47 10.55 0.77
C ASN A 34 6.22 9.25 1.04
N ASN A 35 7.12 8.89 0.13
CA ASN A 35 8.00 7.73 0.31
C ASN A 35 7.24 6.42 0.50
N VAL A 36 6.16 6.24 -0.24
CA VAL A 36 5.41 4.98 -0.21
C VAL A 36 5.95 4.08 -1.31
N PHE A 37 6.32 2.86 -0.93
CA PHE A 37 6.76 1.83 -1.87
C PHE A 37 5.66 0.78 -1.98
N VAL A 38 5.14 0.59 -3.18
CA VAL A 38 4.15 -0.45 -3.47
C VAL A 38 4.82 -1.53 -4.28
N GLY A 39 4.93 -2.73 -3.71
CA GLY A 39 5.65 -3.84 -4.32
C GLY A 39 4.97 -4.41 -5.55
N PRO A 40 5.70 -5.21 -6.32
CA PRO A 40 5.14 -5.78 -7.56
C PRO A 40 3.91 -6.63 -7.28
N GLY A 41 2.91 -6.47 -8.13
CA GLY A 41 1.67 -7.23 -8.03
C GLY A 41 0.76 -6.87 -6.86
N ALA A 42 1.11 -5.88 -6.05
CA ALA A 42 0.25 -5.45 -4.95
C ALA A 42 -1.01 -4.75 -5.49
N ILE A 43 -2.09 -4.88 -4.77
CA ILE A 43 -3.37 -4.27 -5.13
C ILE A 43 -3.84 -3.42 -3.96
N VAL A 44 -3.99 -2.12 -4.21
CA VAL A 44 -4.56 -1.19 -3.24
C VAL A 44 -5.95 -0.84 -3.74
N CYS A 45 -6.96 -1.35 -3.06
CA CYS A 45 -8.34 -1.13 -3.45
C CYS A 45 -8.78 0.30 -3.18
N GLY A 46 -9.92 0.70 -3.74
CA GLY A 46 -10.35 2.10 -3.76
C GLY A 46 -10.50 2.76 -2.41
N ASP A 47 -10.36 4.08 -2.38
CA ASP A 47 -10.58 4.92 -1.19
C ASP A 47 -9.69 4.57 0.00
N THR A 48 -8.50 4.04 -0.27
CA THR A 48 -7.51 3.72 0.76
C THR A 48 -6.58 4.90 0.95
N CYS A 49 -6.28 5.25 2.20
CA CYS A 49 -5.32 6.29 2.54
C CYS A 49 -4.09 5.64 3.18
N ILE A 50 -2.92 5.91 2.62
CA ILE A 50 -1.65 5.36 3.10
C ILE A 50 -0.76 6.52 3.53
N GLY A 51 -0.28 6.49 4.76
CA GLY A 51 0.59 7.52 5.31
C GLY A 51 2.00 7.47 4.74
N ASP A 52 2.88 8.31 5.29
CA ASP A 52 4.25 8.43 4.82
C ASP A 52 5.11 7.22 5.22
N ASN A 53 6.12 6.93 4.42
CA ASN A 53 7.12 5.91 4.73
C ASN A 53 6.50 4.53 4.96
N VAL A 54 5.56 4.16 4.10
CA VAL A 54 4.92 2.85 4.16
C VAL A 54 5.49 1.96 3.06
N LEU A 55 5.87 0.76 3.43
CA LEU A 55 6.31 -0.25 2.48
C LEU A 55 5.23 -1.32 2.34
N VAL A 56 4.66 -1.44 1.16
CA VAL A 56 3.68 -2.46 0.82
C VAL A 56 4.40 -3.54 0.03
N GLY A 57 4.51 -4.74 0.59
CA GLY A 57 5.25 -5.84 -0.03
C GLY A 57 4.59 -6.36 -1.30
N ALA A 58 5.34 -7.22 -2.00
CA ALA A 58 4.84 -7.82 -3.24
C ALA A 58 3.58 -8.65 -2.98
N GLY A 59 2.62 -8.53 -3.86
CA GLY A 59 1.39 -9.33 -3.81
C GLY A 59 0.46 -9.00 -2.65
N VAL A 60 0.70 -7.93 -1.91
CA VAL A 60 -0.18 -7.51 -0.82
C VAL A 60 -1.50 -7.02 -1.39
N ILE A 61 -2.58 -7.38 -0.74
CA ILE A 61 -3.92 -6.89 -1.09
C ILE A 61 -4.43 -6.06 0.07
N ILE A 62 -4.79 -4.80 -0.23
CA ILE A 62 -5.35 -3.89 0.77
C ILE A 62 -6.81 -3.65 0.40
N ARG A 63 -7.70 -3.98 1.32
CA ARG A 63 -9.13 -3.82 1.14
C ARG A 63 -9.49 -2.34 0.95
N ASP A 64 -10.59 -2.08 0.28
CA ASP A 64 -11.10 -0.72 0.08
C ASP A 64 -11.46 -0.02 1.41
N GLY A 65 -11.33 1.29 1.43
CA GLY A 65 -11.69 2.11 2.58
C GLY A 65 -10.77 2.00 3.80
N ILE A 66 -9.57 1.45 3.63
CA ILE A 66 -8.61 1.25 4.71
C ILE A 66 -7.77 2.52 4.92
N GLU A 67 -7.41 2.78 6.17
CA GLU A 67 -6.39 3.79 6.50
C GLU A 67 -5.17 3.10 7.07
N ILE A 68 -4.00 3.46 6.55
CA ILE A 68 -2.72 2.93 7.04
C ILE A 68 -1.89 4.11 7.52
N THR A 69 -1.51 4.08 8.79
CA THR A 69 -0.69 5.14 9.39
C THR A 69 0.74 5.13 8.81
N GLU A 70 1.53 6.12 9.18
CA GLU A 70 2.92 6.22 8.74
C GLU A 70 3.82 5.13 9.34
N ASN A 71 4.98 4.92 8.71
CA ASN A 71 6.03 4.02 9.20
C ASN A 71 5.54 2.58 9.40
N VAL A 72 4.81 2.08 8.42
CA VAL A 72 4.28 0.71 8.42
C VAL A 72 4.98 -0.10 7.33
N THR A 73 5.37 -1.32 7.65
CA THR A 73 5.85 -2.29 6.66
C THR A 73 4.88 -3.46 6.62
N ILE A 74 4.37 -3.76 5.43
CA ILE A 74 3.47 -4.89 5.22
C ILE A 74 4.22 -5.95 4.43
N GLY A 75 4.40 -7.14 5.03
CA GLY A 75 5.14 -8.23 4.40
C GLY A 75 4.44 -8.78 3.16
N MET A 76 5.23 -9.34 2.24
CA MET A 76 4.71 -9.85 0.97
C MET A 76 3.59 -10.86 1.17
N GLY A 77 2.62 -10.82 0.28
CA GLY A 77 1.50 -11.77 0.27
C GLY A 77 0.46 -11.55 1.36
N SER A 78 0.59 -10.49 2.15
CA SER A 78 -0.36 -10.20 3.22
C SER A 78 -1.68 -9.67 2.68
N VAL A 79 -2.75 -9.86 3.44
CA VAL A 79 -4.06 -9.32 3.12
C VAL A 79 -4.50 -8.40 4.26
N VAL A 80 -4.67 -7.12 3.95
CA VAL A 80 -5.05 -6.09 4.93
C VAL A 80 -6.55 -5.89 4.85
N VAL A 81 -7.25 -6.26 5.92
CA VAL A 81 -8.71 -6.18 5.99
C VAL A 81 -9.20 -5.13 6.99
N ARG A 82 -8.30 -4.54 7.76
CA ARG A 82 -8.62 -3.51 8.76
C ARG A 82 -7.60 -2.39 8.68
N SER A 83 -8.01 -1.21 9.10
CA SER A 83 -7.10 -0.07 9.18
C SER A 83 -5.96 -0.36 10.15
N ILE A 84 -4.77 0.13 9.80
CA ILE A 84 -3.55 -0.02 10.60
C ILE A 84 -3.28 1.32 11.23
N VAL A 85 -3.39 1.38 12.56
CA VAL A 85 -3.31 2.64 13.32
C VAL A 85 -2.01 2.78 14.11
N GLU A 86 -1.16 1.77 14.13
CA GLU A 86 0.13 1.82 14.81
C GLU A 86 1.26 1.52 13.84
N PRO A 87 2.37 2.25 13.90
CA PRO A 87 3.56 1.90 13.11
C PRO A 87 4.07 0.51 13.49
N GLY A 88 4.73 -0.14 12.55
CA GLY A 88 5.32 -1.45 12.79
C GLY A 88 5.31 -2.33 11.57
N VAL A 89 5.58 -3.60 11.78
CA VAL A 89 5.65 -4.63 10.75
C VAL A 89 4.45 -5.55 10.86
N TYR A 90 3.76 -5.74 9.76
CA TYR A 90 2.53 -6.53 9.67
C TYR A 90 2.70 -7.65 8.65
N LEU A 91 2.13 -8.82 8.93
CA LEU A 91 2.26 -9.98 8.05
C LEU A 91 1.04 -10.89 8.20
N GLY A 92 0.66 -11.56 7.13
CA GLY A 92 -0.30 -12.65 7.13
C GLY A 92 -1.61 -12.35 6.45
N ASN A 93 -2.52 -13.32 6.52
CA ASN A 93 -3.87 -13.25 5.98
C ASN A 93 -4.87 -13.79 7.00
N PRO A 94 -5.64 -12.95 7.70
CA PRO A 94 -5.51 -11.49 7.71
C PRO A 94 -4.19 -11.04 8.35
N CYS A 95 -3.69 -9.89 7.93
CA CYS A 95 -2.41 -9.44 8.43
C CYS A 95 -2.50 -9.01 9.89
N ARG A 96 -1.42 -9.23 10.62
CA ARG A 96 -1.31 -8.89 12.04
C ARG A 96 0.05 -8.27 12.32
N LYS A 97 0.09 -7.41 13.32
CA LYS A 97 1.34 -6.79 13.75
C LYS A 97 2.25 -7.84 14.36
N ILE A 98 3.49 -7.93 13.85
CA ILE A 98 4.49 -8.88 14.35
C ILE A 98 5.65 -8.17 15.06
N ARG A 99 5.82 -6.86 14.84
CA ARG A 99 6.85 -6.07 15.52
C ARG A 99 6.45 -4.63 15.70
#